data_fc24363c3e7fbc3e87c7ee69ff84c504
#
_entry.id   fc24363c3e7fbc3e87c7ee69ff84c504
#
_cell.length_a   1.000
_cell.length_b   1.000
_cell.length_c   1.000
_cell.angle_alpha   90.00
_cell.angle_beta   90.00
_cell.angle_gamma   90.00
#
_symmetry.space_group_name_H-M   'P 1'
#
loop_
_entity.id
_entity.type
_entity.pdbx_description
1 polymer ?
#
loop_
_entity_poly.entity_id
_entity_poly.type
_entity_poly.pdbx_seq_one_letter_code
_entity_poly.pdbx_strand_id
1 'polypeptide(L)'
;IIWMGEEVKDDMANRICAQLLMLAAEDPKKDIWLYINSPGGSITAGMAIYDTMQLIEPDVATVGLGMCASMGQFLLSSGTKGKRYLTSHARVLMHQPSGGIGGTATDVRINAELIMDMKKTMSELTAEQTGHTVEEIYRDNEYDHWFTAQEALDYGFVDKLVTTPDTIGNNQQGE
;
A
#
# COMPACT_ATOMS: atom_id res chain seq x y z
N ILE A 1 3.83 14.05 -8.64
CA ILE A 1 2.62 13.55 -7.94
C ILE A 1 1.95 12.50 -8.84
N ILE A 2 1.64 11.35 -8.26
CA ILE A 2 0.88 10.27 -8.90
C ILE A 2 -0.42 10.08 -8.13
N TRP A 3 -1.54 9.89 -8.83
CA TRP A 3 -2.85 9.68 -8.24
C TRP A 3 -3.34 8.25 -8.50
N MET A 4 -3.52 7.49 -7.42
CA MET A 4 -4.10 6.15 -7.42
C MET A 4 -5.51 6.21 -6.82
N GLY A 5 -6.50 6.48 -7.67
CA GLY A 5 -7.88 6.79 -7.26
C GLY A 5 -8.92 5.77 -7.75
N GLU A 6 -8.53 4.52 -8.00
CA GLU A 6 -9.40 3.49 -8.56
C GLU A 6 -9.04 2.10 -8.02
N GLU A 7 -9.80 1.09 -8.41
CA GLU A 7 -9.48 -0.32 -8.11
C GLU A 7 -8.13 -0.72 -8.72
N VAL A 8 -7.36 -1.51 -7.98
CA VAL A 8 -6.05 -2.01 -8.42
C VAL A 8 -6.26 -3.08 -9.50
N LYS A 9 -5.92 -2.71 -10.74
CA LYS A 9 -5.97 -3.57 -11.94
C LYS A 9 -4.68 -3.43 -12.73
N ASP A 10 -4.43 -4.36 -13.64
CA ASP A 10 -3.20 -4.39 -14.43
C ASP A 10 -2.94 -3.09 -15.19
N ASP A 11 -3.96 -2.54 -15.87
CA ASP A 11 -3.81 -1.29 -16.64
C ASP A 11 -3.44 -0.09 -15.75
N MET A 12 -4.08 0.02 -14.60
CA MET A 12 -3.78 1.07 -13.63
C MET A 12 -2.38 0.89 -13.05
N ALA A 13 -2.02 -0.33 -12.66
CA ALA A 13 -0.70 -0.63 -12.12
C ALA A 13 0.40 -0.34 -13.14
N ASN A 14 0.22 -0.72 -14.39
CA ASN A 14 1.17 -0.43 -15.47
C ASN A 14 1.38 1.08 -15.66
N ARG A 15 0.30 1.89 -15.61
CA ARG A 15 0.42 3.36 -15.67
C ARG A 15 1.20 3.93 -14.50
N ILE A 16 0.93 3.47 -13.27
CA ILE A 16 1.64 3.93 -12.06
C ILE A 16 3.11 3.53 -12.10
N CYS A 17 3.43 2.29 -12.45
CA CYS A 17 4.81 1.83 -12.58
C CYS A 17 5.59 2.65 -13.62
N ALA A 18 4.98 2.92 -14.79
CA ALA A 18 5.60 3.75 -15.80
C ALA A 18 5.85 5.19 -15.32
N GLN A 19 4.91 5.78 -14.58
CA GLN A 19 5.07 7.11 -13.99
C GLN A 19 6.17 7.14 -12.92
N LEU A 20 6.25 6.12 -12.05
CA LEU A 20 7.30 5.99 -11.05
C LEU A 20 8.69 5.93 -11.71
N LEU A 21 8.85 5.09 -12.72
CA LEU A 21 10.11 4.95 -13.46
C LEU A 21 10.49 6.24 -14.19
N MET A 22 9.52 6.91 -14.81
CA MET A 22 9.75 8.17 -15.53
C MET A 22 10.19 9.27 -14.56
N LEU A 23 9.49 9.45 -13.45
CA LEU A 23 9.84 10.49 -12.46
C LEU A 23 11.19 10.21 -11.79
N ALA A 24 11.51 8.93 -11.53
CA ALA A 24 12.82 8.54 -10.99
C ALA A 24 13.95 8.85 -11.97
N ALA A 25 13.71 8.69 -13.28
CA ALA A 25 14.69 9.02 -14.30
C ALA A 25 14.86 10.54 -14.51
N GLU A 26 13.82 11.33 -14.29
CA GLU A 26 13.88 12.79 -14.38
C GLU A 26 14.70 13.42 -13.26
N ASP A 27 14.48 12.97 -12.02
CA ASP A 27 15.21 13.45 -10.83
C ASP A 27 15.29 12.36 -9.76
N PRO A 28 16.43 11.66 -9.65
CA PRO A 28 16.58 10.54 -8.72
C PRO A 28 16.62 10.96 -7.24
N LYS A 29 16.72 12.27 -6.94
CA LYS A 29 16.80 12.78 -5.57
C LYS A 29 15.51 13.39 -5.05
N LYS A 30 14.54 13.62 -5.94
CA LYS A 30 13.27 14.25 -5.59
C LYS A 30 12.24 13.22 -5.21
N ASP A 31 11.65 13.37 -4.03
CA ASP A 31 10.55 12.51 -3.57
C ASP A 31 9.41 12.43 -4.58
N ILE A 32 8.91 11.22 -4.77
CA ILE A 32 7.71 10.97 -5.56
C ILE A 32 6.53 10.84 -4.60
N TRP A 33 5.46 11.57 -4.85
CA TRP A 33 4.26 11.59 -4.01
C TRP A 33 3.17 10.72 -4.65
N LEU A 34 2.79 9.64 -3.97
CA LEU A 34 1.73 8.71 -4.38
C LEU A 34 0.49 8.93 -3.49
N TYR A 35 -0.55 9.52 -4.06
CA TYR A 35 -1.85 9.73 -3.42
C TYR A 35 -2.74 8.52 -3.65
N ILE A 36 -3.33 7.97 -2.58
CA ILE A 36 -4.05 6.70 -2.60
C ILE A 36 -5.47 6.88 -2.05
N ASN A 37 -6.45 6.60 -2.90
CA ASN A 37 -7.87 6.44 -2.56
C ASN A 37 -8.40 5.23 -3.33
N SER A 38 -8.25 4.03 -2.78
CA SER A 38 -8.49 2.79 -3.52
C SER A 38 -9.13 1.72 -2.63
N PRO A 39 -10.12 0.98 -3.15
CA PRO A 39 -10.69 -0.17 -2.46
C PRO A 39 -9.77 -1.41 -2.48
N GLY A 40 -8.61 -1.32 -3.13
CA GLY A 40 -7.74 -2.46 -3.40
C GLY A 40 -8.07 -3.15 -4.72
N GLY A 41 -7.73 -4.41 -4.85
CA GLY A 41 -7.95 -5.21 -6.06
C GLY A 41 -6.90 -6.29 -6.26
N SER A 42 -6.39 -6.41 -7.47
CA SER A 42 -5.42 -7.45 -7.86
C SER A 42 -4.13 -7.37 -7.04
N ILE A 43 -3.77 -8.47 -6.38
CA ILE A 43 -2.53 -8.58 -5.60
C ILE A 43 -1.32 -8.48 -6.51
N THR A 44 -1.31 -9.20 -7.63
CA THR A 44 -0.16 -9.20 -8.56
C THR A 44 0.07 -7.83 -9.17
N ALA A 45 -0.99 -7.11 -9.53
CA ALA A 45 -0.91 -5.74 -10.02
C ALA A 45 -0.37 -4.78 -8.94
N GLY A 46 -0.84 -4.92 -7.70
CA GLY A 46 -0.35 -4.15 -6.56
C GLY A 46 1.11 -4.45 -6.22
N MET A 47 1.52 -5.72 -6.29
CA MET A 47 2.93 -6.09 -6.07
C MET A 47 3.86 -5.51 -7.15
N ALA A 48 3.40 -5.37 -8.40
CA ALA A 48 4.18 -4.67 -9.43
C ALA A 48 4.44 -3.21 -9.06
N ILE A 49 3.44 -2.52 -8.49
CA ILE A 49 3.63 -1.15 -7.97
C ILE A 49 4.61 -1.16 -6.79
N TYR A 50 4.40 -2.06 -5.82
CA TYR A 50 5.27 -2.19 -4.64
C TYR A 50 6.73 -2.41 -5.04
N ASP A 51 7.00 -3.40 -5.89
CA ASP A 51 8.36 -3.71 -6.34
C ASP A 51 8.99 -2.53 -7.09
N THR A 52 8.20 -1.81 -7.90
CA THR A 52 8.68 -0.60 -8.58
C THR A 52 9.04 0.50 -7.57
N MET A 53 8.21 0.70 -6.54
CA MET A 53 8.53 1.66 -5.46
C MET A 53 9.84 1.32 -4.74
N GLN A 54 10.13 0.02 -4.54
CA GLN A 54 11.36 -0.43 -3.87
C GLN A 54 12.59 -0.40 -4.79
N LEU A 55 12.38 -0.48 -6.11
CA LEU A 55 13.46 -0.56 -7.11
C LEU A 55 14.07 0.80 -7.44
N ILE A 56 13.29 1.87 -7.38
CA ILE A 56 13.71 3.22 -7.76
C ILE A 56 14.51 3.92 -6.66
N GLU A 57 15.40 4.85 -7.03
CA GLU A 57 16.23 5.59 -6.08
C GLU A 57 15.45 6.64 -5.25
N PRO A 58 14.50 7.41 -5.83
CA PRO A 58 13.73 8.37 -5.05
C PRO A 58 12.91 7.75 -3.93
N ASP A 59 12.80 8.44 -2.80
CA ASP A 59 11.81 8.11 -1.79
C ASP A 59 10.39 8.26 -2.35
N VAL A 60 9.52 7.31 -2.01
CA VAL A 60 8.10 7.39 -2.35
C VAL A 60 7.30 7.76 -1.10
N ALA A 61 6.86 9.00 -1.05
CA ALA A 61 5.94 9.46 -0.02
C ALA A 61 4.51 9.04 -0.38
N THR A 62 3.80 8.41 0.55
CA THR A 62 2.41 7.97 0.34
C THR A 62 1.44 8.84 1.13
N VAL A 63 0.31 9.18 0.54
CA VAL A 63 -0.75 9.97 1.16
C VAL A 63 -2.09 9.26 0.97
N GLY A 64 -2.63 8.70 2.03
CA GLY A 64 -3.96 8.09 2.02
C GLY A 64 -5.05 9.11 2.23
N LEU A 65 -6.12 9.01 1.45
CA LEU A 65 -7.32 9.83 1.57
C LEU A 65 -8.56 9.02 1.20
N GLY A 66 -9.71 9.40 1.74
CA GLY A 66 -10.96 8.69 1.52
C GLY A 66 -10.91 7.28 2.08
N MET A 67 -10.54 6.30 1.25
CA MET A 67 -10.42 4.89 1.63
C MET A 67 -9.14 4.26 1.10
N CYS A 68 -8.41 3.61 1.99
CA CYS A 68 -7.26 2.78 1.63
C CYS A 68 -7.53 1.36 2.12
N ALA A 69 -8.03 0.50 1.23
CA ALA A 69 -8.47 -0.83 1.60
C ALA A 69 -7.67 -1.92 0.91
N SER A 70 -7.38 -3.01 1.64
CA SER A 70 -6.74 -4.21 1.09
C SER A 70 -5.40 -3.86 0.44
N MET A 71 -5.23 -4.09 -0.85
CA MET A 71 -4.02 -3.71 -1.59
C MET A 71 -3.75 -2.18 -1.54
N GLY A 72 -4.79 -1.34 -1.39
CA GLY A 72 -4.65 0.10 -1.17
C GLY A 72 -4.02 0.43 0.20
N GLN A 73 -4.39 -0.28 1.26
CA GLN A 73 -3.73 -0.19 2.56
C GLN A 73 -2.28 -0.65 2.48
N PHE A 74 -2.03 -1.78 1.83
CA PHE A 74 -0.68 -2.33 1.67
C PHE A 74 0.25 -1.32 0.97
N LEU A 75 -0.17 -0.73 -0.13
CA LEU A 75 0.61 0.27 -0.85
C LEU A 75 0.79 1.58 -0.06
N LEU A 76 -0.22 2.00 0.72
CA LEU A 76 -0.09 3.13 1.64
C LEU A 76 1.04 2.90 2.64
N SER A 77 1.07 1.72 3.25
CA SER A 77 2.09 1.34 4.24
C SER A 77 3.47 1.10 3.63
N SER A 78 3.53 0.90 2.31
CA SER A 78 4.76 0.62 1.55
C SER A 78 5.58 1.86 1.22
N GLY A 79 5.08 3.06 1.52
CA GLY A 79 5.83 4.30 1.37
C GLY A 79 7.12 4.31 2.21
N THR A 80 8.05 5.18 1.83
CA THR A 80 9.28 5.37 2.58
C THR A 80 8.98 5.74 4.03
N LYS A 81 9.60 5.02 4.98
CA LYS A 81 9.36 5.21 6.42
C LYS A 81 9.64 6.66 6.83
N GLY A 82 8.72 7.24 7.60
CA GLY A 82 8.72 8.67 7.95
C GLY A 82 7.98 9.56 6.94
N LYS A 83 7.63 9.03 5.76
CA LYS A 83 6.96 9.74 4.66
C LYS A 83 5.62 9.11 4.27
N ARG A 84 4.94 8.46 5.21
CA ARG A 84 3.62 7.85 5.02
C ARG A 84 2.57 8.67 5.76
N TYR A 85 1.62 9.21 5.02
CA TYR A 85 0.64 10.19 5.52
C TYR A 85 -0.79 9.69 5.33
N LEU A 86 -1.70 10.14 6.21
CA LEU A 86 -3.12 9.83 6.13
C LEU A 86 -3.96 11.06 6.50
N THR A 87 -4.98 11.37 5.71
CA THR A 87 -5.92 12.46 6.03
C THR A 87 -6.84 12.06 7.18
N SER A 88 -7.29 13.04 7.96
CA SER A 88 -8.02 12.82 9.24
C SER A 88 -9.32 12.02 9.12
N HIS A 89 -9.99 12.08 7.98
CA HIS A 89 -11.28 11.40 7.75
C HIS A 89 -11.15 10.12 6.91
N ALA A 90 -9.93 9.77 6.49
CA ALA A 90 -9.70 8.54 5.75
C ALA A 90 -9.98 7.31 6.61
N ARG A 91 -10.31 6.21 5.95
CA ARG A 91 -10.45 4.89 6.55
C ARG A 91 -9.49 3.91 5.92
N VAL A 92 -8.93 3.07 6.76
CA VAL A 92 -8.03 2.00 6.33
C VAL A 92 -8.69 0.66 6.63
N LEU A 93 -8.66 -0.26 5.68
CA LEU A 93 -9.13 -1.63 5.85
C LEU A 93 -7.99 -2.61 5.63
N MET A 94 -7.72 -3.41 6.63
CA MET A 94 -6.87 -4.59 6.51
C MET A 94 -7.74 -5.85 6.49
N HIS A 95 -7.52 -6.72 5.53
CA HIS A 95 -8.12 -8.05 5.49
C HIS A 95 -7.22 -9.03 4.72
N GLN A 96 -7.44 -10.32 4.92
CA GLN A 96 -6.68 -11.34 4.22
C GLN A 96 -7.03 -11.37 2.72
N PRO A 97 -6.07 -11.81 1.86
CA PRO A 97 -6.35 -12.05 0.46
C PRO A 97 -7.56 -12.97 0.27
N SER A 98 -8.43 -12.61 -0.66
CA SER A 98 -9.58 -13.41 -1.05
C SER A 98 -9.62 -13.54 -2.57
N GLY A 99 -10.19 -14.62 -3.07
CA GLY A 99 -10.33 -14.85 -4.50
C GLY A 99 -11.31 -15.95 -4.79
N GLY A 100 -11.95 -15.89 -5.96
CA GLY A 100 -12.73 -16.99 -6.52
C GLY A 100 -11.79 -18.06 -7.05
N ILE A 101 -12.03 -19.30 -6.64
CA ILE A 101 -11.30 -20.47 -7.15
C ILE A 101 -12.27 -21.32 -7.95
N GLY A 102 -11.92 -21.62 -9.21
CA GLY A 102 -12.71 -22.46 -10.12
C GLY A 102 -11.81 -23.33 -10.99
N GLY A 103 -12.43 -24.23 -11.75
CA GLY A 103 -11.73 -25.15 -12.65
C GLY A 103 -11.70 -26.59 -12.13
N THR A 104 -10.71 -27.37 -12.58
CA THR A 104 -10.51 -28.76 -12.15
C THR A 104 -10.02 -28.82 -10.69
N ALA A 105 -10.07 -30.01 -10.06
CA ALA A 105 -9.53 -30.21 -8.72
C ALA A 105 -8.05 -29.82 -8.63
N THR A 106 -7.28 -30.05 -9.68
CA THR A 106 -5.87 -29.64 -9.78
C THR A 106 -5.73 -28.13 -9.82
N ASP A 107 -6.57 -27.43 -10.61
CA ASP A 107 -6.56 -25.96 -10.68
C ASP A 107 -6.91 -25.34 -9.33
N VAL A 108 -7.93 -25.88 -8.65
CA VAL A 108 -8.32 -25.43 -7.30
C VAL A 108 -7.17 -25.57 -6.31
N ARG A 109 -6.44 -26.69 -6.31
CA ARG A 109 -5.29 -26.90 -5.44
C ARG A 109 -4.17 -25.91 -5.73
N ILE A 110 -3.79 -25.72 -6.98
CA ILE A 110 -2.73 -24.81 -7.40
C ILE A 110 -3.07 -23.36 -7.00
N ASN A 111 -4.30 -22.93 -7.25
CA ASN A 111 -4.74 -21.59 -6.90
C ASN A 111 -4.82 -21.37 -5.39
N ALA A 112 -5.22 -22.37 -4.61
CA ALA A 112 -5.22 -22.30 -3.16
C ALA A 112 -3.80 -22.16 -2.60
N GLU A 113 -2.84 -22.93 -3.10
CA GLU A 113 -1.42 -22.82 -2.73
C GLU A 113 -0.87 -21.44 -3.05
N LEU A 114 -1.18 -20.88 -4.23
CA LEU A 114 -0.77 -19.52 -4.62
C LEU A 114 -1.35 -18.44 -3.70
N ILE A 115 -2.63 -18.51 -3.37
CA ILE A 115 -3.27 -17.56 -2.44
C ILE A 115 -2.63 -17.62 -1.06
N MET A 116 -2.32 -18.82 -0.57
CA MET A 116 -1.65 -18.98 0.73
C MET A 116 -0.23 -18.42 0.74
N ASP A 117 0.51 -18.61 -0.34
CA ASP A 117 1.85 -18.03 -0.49
C ASP A 117 1.81 -16.51 -0.55
N MET A 118 0.88 -15.93 -1.32
CA MET A 118 0.65 -14.48 -1.36
C MET A 118 0.26 -13.93 0.01
N LYS A 119 -0.63 -14.63 0.74
CA LYS A 119 -1.01 -14.24 2.10
C LYS A 119 0.20 -14.18 3.04
N LYS A 120 1.07 -15.19 2.96
CA LYS A 120 2.30 -15.22 3.75
C LYS A 120 3.19 -14.03 3.44
N THR A 121 3.53 -13.83 2.15
CA THR A 121 4.38 -12.73 1.70
C THR A 121 3.83 -11.36 2.12
N MET A 122 2.56 -11.11 1.89
CA MET A 122 1.93 -9.84 2.28
C MET A 122 1.91 -9.64 3.79
N SER A 123 1.72 -10.70 4.58
CA SER A 123 1.73 -10.60 6.05
C SER A 123 3.13 -10.31 6.58
N GLU A 124 4.15 -10.94 6.02
CA GLU A 124 5.56 -10.66 6.35
C GLU A 124 5.94 -9.21 6.05
N LEU A 125 5.61 -8.72 4.85
CA LEU A 125 5.86 -7.33 4.45
C LEU A 125 5.07 -6.33 5.31
N THR A 126 3.80 -6.62 5.63
CA THR A 126 2.99 -5.77 6.50
C THR A 126 3.55 -5.72 7.93
N ALA A 127 4.06 -6.84 8.43
CA ALA A 127 4.73 -6.89 9.73
C ALA A 127 5.98 -5.97 9.75
N GLU A 128 6.80 -6.02 8.72
CA GLU A 128 7.96 -5.13 8.58
C GLU A 128 7.56 -3.64 8.50
N GLN A 129 6.50 -3.34 7.73
CA GLN A 129 6.01 -1.98 7.54
C GLN A 129 5.44 -1.36 8.82
N THR A 130 4.78 -2.16 9.65
CA THR A 130 4.04 -1.70 10.82
C THR A 130 4.78 -1.87 12.14
N GLY A 131 5.76 -2.77 12.19
CA GLY A 131 6.48 -3.14 13.41
C GLY A 131 5.78 -4.19 14.26
N HIS A 132 4.70 -4.80 13.75
CA HIS A 132 4.02 -5.94 14.37
C HIS A 132 4.72 -7.26 14.04
N THR A 133 4.41 -8.31 14.82
CA THR A 133 4.82 -9.66 14.44
C THR A 133 3.94 -10.23 13.33
N VAL A 134 4.44 -11.21 12.59
CA VAL A 134 3.66 -11.87 11.53
C VAL A 134 2.41 -12.54 12.11
N GLU A 135 2.51 -13.12 13.33
CA GLU A 135 1.40 -13.74 14.05
C GLU A 135 0.31 -12.72 14.41
N GLU A 136 0.69 -11.50 14.80
CA GLU A 136 -0.26 -10.41 15.04
C GLU A 136 -0.98 -10.02 13.75
N ILE A 137 -0.24 -9.87 12.65
CA ILE A 137 -0.84 -9.57 11.35
C ILE A 137 -1.82 -10.68 10.91
N TYR A 138 -1.46 -11.96 11.06
CA TYR A 138 -2.37 -13.07 10.76
C TYR A 138 -3.65 -13.02 11.57
N ARG A 139 -3.56 -12.78 12.88
CA ARG A 139 -4.71 -12.65 13.77
C ARG A 139 -5.58 -11.46 13.40
N ASP A 140 -4.97 -10.31 13.14
CA ASP A 140 -5.68 -9.03 12.96
C ASP A 140 -6.31 -8.92 11.56
N ASN A 141 -5.86 -9.68 10.56
CA ASN A 141 -6.43 -9.72 9.22
C ASN A 141 -7.38 -10.91 8.96
N GLU A 142 -7.67 -11.73 9.97
CA GLU A 142 -8.58 -12.88 9.81
C GLU A 142 -9.98 -12.47 9.37
N TYR A 143 -10.44 -11.32 9.87
CA TYR A 143 -11.69 -10.67 9.47
C TYR A 143 -11.41 -9.23 9.01
N ASP A 144 -12.37 -8.62 8.32
CA ASP A 144 -12.29 -7.22 7.93
C ASP A 144 -12.05 -6.34 9.17
N HIS A 145 -10.92 -5.66 9.19
CA HIS A 145 -10.53 -4.77 10.28
C HIS A 145 -10.41 -3.33 9.76
N TRP A 146 -11.38 -2.51 10.14
CA TRP A 146 -11.43 -1.10 9.78
C TRP A 146 -10.74 -0.24 10.83
N PHE A 147 -9.92 0.68 10.37
CA PHE A 147 -9.18 1.63 11.19
C PHE A 147 -9.62 3.06 10.87
N THR A 148 -9.85 3.86 11.90
CA THR A 148 -9.85 5.33 11.79
C THR A 148 -8.45 5.83 11.48
N ALA A 149 -8.31 7.11 11.13
CA ALA A 149 -6.98 7.67 10.85
C ALA A 149 -6.04 7.55 12.06
N GLN A 150 -6.52 7.80 13.27
CA GLN A 150 -5.72 7.67 14.49
C GLN A 150 -5.32 6.22 14.78
N GLU A 151 -6.25 5.29 14.65
CA GLU A 151 -5.96 3.86 14.83
C GLU A 151 -4.95 3.36 13.79
N ALA A 152 -5.02 3.84 12.55
CA ALA A 152 -4.07 3.50 11.49
C ALA A 152 -2.65 4.04 11.78
N LEU A 153 -2.56 5.25 12.34
CA LEU A 153 -1.30 5.79 12.84
C LEU A 153 -0.73 4.96 13.98
N ASP A 154 -1.56 4.64 14.99
CA ASP A 154 -1.15 3.89 16.17
C ASP A 154 -0.74 2.45 15.80
N TYR A 155 -1.38 1.85 14.80
CA TYR A 155 -1.02 0.52 14.29
C TYR A 155 0.29 0.51 13.49
N GLY A 156 0.71 1.66 12.96
CA GLY A 156 1.96 1.78 12.20
C GLY A 156 1.80 1.71 10.67
N PHE A 157 0.58 1.78 10.16
CA PHE A 157 0.35 1.86 8.69
C PHE A 157 0.89 3.15 8.10
N VAL A 158 0.86 4.23 8.86
CA VAL A 158 1.34 5.55 8.47
C VAL A 158 2.18 6.18 9.56
N ASP A 159 2.91 7.23 9.22
CA ASP A 159 3.83 7.93 10.14
C ASP A 159 3.24 9.24 10.66
N LYS A 160 2.31 9.87 9.90
CA LYS A 160 1.74 11.19 10.24
C LYS A 160 0.31 11.33 9.76
N LEU A 161 -0.50 12.05 10.54
CA LEU A 161 -1.81 12.52 10.10
C LEU A 161 -1.68 13.89 9.44
N VAL A 162 -2.37 14.08 8.30
CA VAL A 162 -2.47 15.37 7.63
C VAL A 162 -3.66 16.14 8.20
N THR A 163 -3.37 17.13 9.02
CA THR A 163 -4.38 18.00 9.63
C THR A 163 -4.34 19.42 9.08
N THR A 164 -3.21 19.82 8.52
CA THR A 164 -2.98 21.15 7.94
C THR A 164 -2.11 21.04 6.68
N PRO A 165 -2.13 22.04 5.77
CA PRO A 165 -1.26 22.06 4.60
C PRO A 165 0.24 21.93 4.93
N ASP A 166 0.66 22.48 6.06
CA ASP A 166 2.08 22.49 6.47
C ASP A 166 2.60 21.08 6.83
N THR A 167 1.72 20.13 7.11
CA THR A 167 2.12 18.75 7.43
C THR A 167 2.82 18.06 6.25
N ILE A 168 2.43 18.40 5.03
CA ILE A 168 3.00 17.83 3.78
C ILE A 168 4.12 18.74 3.23
N GLY A 169 4.06 20.05 3.48
CA GLY A 169 4.95 21.06 2.85
C GLY A 169 6.31 21.25 3.49
N ASN A 170 6.51 20.90 4.74
CA ASN A 170 7.72 21.26 5.50
C ASN A 170 8.98 20.43 5.20
N ASN A 171 8.94 19.47 4.26
CA ASN A 171 10.14 18.75 3.84
C ASN A 171 10.76 19.27 2.52
N GLN A 172 10.27 20.39 1.97
CA GLN A 172 10.87 21.00 0.76
C GLN A 172 11.88 22.11 1.08
N GLN A 173 12.18 22.41 2.36
CA GLN A 173 13.19 23.38 2.78
C GLN A 173 14.22 22.69 3.68
N GLY A 174 15.00 21.82 3.12
CA GLY A 174 16.21 21.27 3.73
C GLY A 174 17.29 21.23 2.68
N GLU A 175 18.16 22.20 2.72
CA GLU A 175 19.37 22.56 1.99
C GLU A 175 20.06 21.43 1.19
#